data_73744afee40c691477f29f7b001d0b7d
#
_entry.id   73744afee40c691477f29f7b001d0b7d
#
_cell.length_a   1.000
_cell.length_b   1.000
_cell.length_c   1.000
_cell.angle_alpha   90.00
_cell.angle_beta   90.00
_cell.angle_gamma   90.00
#
_symmetry.space_group_name_H-M   'P 1'
#
loop_
_entity.id
_entity.type
_entity.pdbx_description
1 polymer ?
#
loop_
_entity_poly.entity_id
_entity_poly.type
_entity_poly.pdbx_seq_one_letter_code
_entity_poly.pdbx_strand_id
1 'polypeptide(L)'
;MMTTLLLAVHLAGAEPPANYPTPNMLIEANDPKLKDVRVLDTRAKAKYEAGHVPGAVRADAAPWAKAVLANKADAEFWKAELAKVGVTPTKPVVVYSDDVRDSARTWWMLKLAGVPDARILNGGWKAWTAAKLPEEKAETVATAEPHNWKPDPNRLADKTHVLDQLKGGSTCVDARTKDEFTGEKAFAKKSGHIPGATHLEWVELLDPKTDKFLPPADLIKLVKDRKIDLDKPAVTYCQGGGRAAVLAFGLELAGAKSVRNYYPSWGEWGNADDTPVESKKK
;
A
#
# COMPACT_ATOMS: atom_id res chain seq x y z
N MET A 1 -42.87 -22.93 -44.31
CA MET A 1 -41.73 -23.19 -43.47
C MET A 1 -40.94 -21.90 -43.28
N MET A 2 -41.11 -21.26 -42.14
CA MET A 2 -40.36 -20.03 -41.77
C MET A 2 -39.16 -20.44 -40.94
N THR A 3 -37.96 -20.24 -41.50
CA THR A 3 -36.70 -20.52 -40.82
C THR A 3 -36.30 -19.31 -39.98
N THR A 4 -36.43 -19.43 -38.65
CA THR A 4 -36.04 -18.37 -37.70
C THR A 4 -34.53 -18.43 -37.56
N LEU A 5 -33.83 -17.40 -38.03
CA LEU A 5 -32.38 -17.20 -37.86
C LEU A 5 -32.14 -16.65 -36.47
N LEU A 6 -31.62 -17.45 -35.54
CA LEU A 6 -31.12 -17.00 -34.24
C LEU A 6 -29.80 -16.27 -34.45
N LEU A 7 -29.80 -14.95 -34.29
CA LEU A 7 -28.59 -14.13 -34.21
C LEU A 7 -27.96 -14.32 -32.83
N ALA A 8 -26.87 -15.08 -32.75
CA ALA A 8 -26.04 -15.17 -31.54
C ALA A 8 -25.27 -13.85 -31.40
N VAL A 9 -25.70 -13.00 -30.50
CA VAL A 9 -24.94 -11.82 -30.07
C VAL A 9 -23.74 -12.33 -29.26
N HIS A 10 -22.58 -12.40 -29.86
CA HIS A 10 -21.30 -12.53 -29.16
C HIS A 10 -21.09 -11.21 -28.41
N LEU A 11 -21.28 -11.23 -27.10
CA LEU A 11 -20.72 -10.22 -26.20
C LEU A 11 -19.20 -10.38 -26.27
N ALA A 12 -18.56 -9.56 -27.11
CA ALA A 12 -17.12 -9.41 -27.10
C ALA A 12 -16.72 -8.93 -25.69
N GLY A 13 -16.18 -9.82 -24.89
CA GLY A 13 -15.55 -9.45 -23.63
C GLY A 13 -14.46 -8.42 -23.93
N ALA A 14 -14.47 -7.28 -23.24
CA ALA A 14 -13.40 -6.30 -23.37
C ALA A 14 -12.05 -6.98 -23.13
N GLU A 15 -11.08 -6.72 -24.01
CA GLU A 15 -9.72 -7.22 -23.80
C GLU A 15 -9.20 -6.78 -22.42
N PRO A 16 -8.45 -7.67 -21.73
CA PRO A 16 -7.91 -7.32 -20.43
C PRO A 16 -7.00 -6.09 -20.54
N PRO A 17 -7.03 -5.16 -19.56
CA PRO A 17 -6.26 -3.92 -19.65
C PRO A 17 -4.76 -4.22 -19.71
N ALA A 18 -4.08 -3.63 -20.67
CA ALA A 18 -2.62 -3.78 -20.84
C ALA A 18 -1.83 -3.02 -19.77
N ASN A 19 -2.42 -2.01 -19.15
CA ASN A 19 -1.79 -1.16 -18.14
C ASN A 19 -2.66 -1.03 -16.88
N TYR A 20 -2.03 -0.74 -15.75
CA TYR A 20 -2.76 -0.34 -14.55
C TYR A 20 -3.48 0.99 -14.80
N PRO A 21 -4.67 1.20 -14.19
CA PRO A 21 -5.36 2.49 -14.23
C PRO A 21 -4.51 3.66 -13.70
N THR A 22 -3.59 3.38 -12.76
CA THR A 22 -2.65 4.33 -12.17
C THR A 22 -1.20 3.87 -12.36
N PRO A 23 -0.68 3.81 -13.60
CA PRO A 23 0.59 3.16 -13.92
C PRO A 23 1.80 3.83 -13.26
N ASN A 24 1.71 5.13 -12.97
CA ASN A 24 2.82 5.89 -12.37
C ASN A 24 3.10 5.55 -10.90
N MET A 25 2.31 4.70 -10.27
CA MET A 25 2.57 4.27 -8.89
C MET A 25 3.66 3.21 -8.77
N LEU A 26 3.93 2.46 -9.83
CA LEU A 26 5.00 1.46 -9.91
C LEU A 26 6.10 1.92 -10.85
N ILE A 27 7.33 1.46 -10.58
CA ILE A 27 8.46 1.59 -11.48
C ILE A 27 9.21 0.26 -11.52
N GLU A 28 9.64 -0.18 -12.71
CA GLU A 28 10.42 -1.39 -12.86
C GLU A 28 11.91 -1.13 -12.62
N ALA A 29 12.66 -2.16 -12.20
CA ALA A 29 14.08 -2.02 -11.86
C ALA A 29 14.96 -1.54 -13.04
N ASN A 30 14.57 -1.84 -14.27
CA ASN A 30 15.29 -1.41 -15.47
C ASN A 30 14.71 -0.16 -16.15
N ASP A 31 13.78 0.55 -15.49
CA ASP A 31 13.20 1.77 -16.04
C ASP A 31 14.26 2.90 -16.03
N PRO A 32 14.58 3.50 -17.20
CA PRO A 32 15.57 4.58 -17.29
C PRO A 32 15.20 5.83 -16.49
N LYS A 33 13.94 6.01 -16.11
CA LYS A 33 13.48 7.12 -15.27
C LYS A 33 13.99 7.07 -13.83
N LEU A 34 14.53 5.91 -13.38
CA LEU A 34 15.10 5.77 -12.02
C LEU A 34 16.24 6.75 -11.73
N LYS A 35 16.97 7.22 -12.74
CA LYS A 35 18.03 8.24 -12.59
C LYS A 35 17.51 9.64 -12.22
N ASP A 36 16.23 9.92 -12.50
CA ASP A 36 15.64 11.25 -12.34
C ASP A 36 14.73 11.37 -11.11
N VAL A 37 14.77 10.36 -10.22
CA VAL A 37 13.91 10.27 -9.02
C VAL A 37 14.75 10.29 -7.72
N ARG A 38 14.12 10.56 -6.59
CA ARG A 38 14.68 10.25 -5.28
C ARG A 38 14.38 8.81 -4.93
N VAL A 39 15.42 7.98 -4.80
CA VAL A 39 15.27 6.58 -4.37
C VAL A 39 15.48 6.49 -2.86
N LEU A 40 14.54 5.83 -2.16
CA LEU A 40 14.60 5.57 -0.74
C LEU A 40 14.70 4.06 -0.49
N ASP A 41 15.75 3.66 0.23
CA ASP A 41 15.97 2.30 0.74
C ASP A 41 15.45 2.21 2.18
N THR A 42 14.44 1.39 2.42
CA THR A 42 13.86 1.23 3.76
C THR A 42 14.35 -0.01 4.49
N ARG A 43 15.35 -0.70 3.96
CA ARG A 43 15.96 -1.87 4.59
C ARG A 43 16.77 -1.49 5.84
N ALA A 44 17.08 -2.50 6.64
CA ALA A 44 17.98 -2.34 7.78
C ALA A 44 19.34 -1.77 7.33
N LYS A 45 19.98 -0.97 8.19
CA LYS A 45 21.25 -0.28 7.89
C LYS A 45 22.31 -1.22 7.33
N ALA A 46 22.52 -2.38 7.96
CA ALA A 46 23.51 -3.36 7.50
C ALA A 46 23.24 -3.90 6.08
N LYS A 47 21.96 -4.01 5.66
CA LYS A 47 21.60 -4.43 4.30
C LYS A 47 21.88 -3.33 3.28
N TYR A 48 21.58 -2.08 3.62
CA TYR A 48 21.91 -0.92 2.81
C TYR A 48 23.43 -0.80 2.59
N GLU A 49 24.23 -0.92 3.65
CA GLU A 49 25.69 -0.85 3.59
C GLU A 49 26.33 -2.03 2.82
N ALA A 50 25.68 -3.19 2.81
CA ALA A 50 26.12 -4.35 2.03
C ALA A 50 25.97 -4.14 0.52
N GLY A 51 24.98 -3.34 0.09
CA GLY A 51 24.71 -2.98 -1.28
C GLY A 51 23.30 -2.39 -1.43
N HIS A 52 23.18 -1.33 -2.22
CA HIS A 52 21.91 -0.64 -2.47
C HIS A 52 21.83 -0.10 -3.90
N VAL A 53 20.65 0.34 -4.32
CA VAL A 53 20.43 1.00 -5.62
C VAL A 53 21.30 2.26 -5.68
N PRO A 54 22.10 2.48 -6.74
CA PRO A 54 22.97 3.66 -6.84
C PRO A 54 22.21 4.97 -6.60
N GLY A 55 22.74 5.80 -5.73
CA GLY A 55 22.14 7.08 -5.32
C GLY A 55 20.94 6.97 -4.39
N ALA A 56 20.59 5.77 -3.93
CA ALA A 56 19.52 5.61 -2.94
C ALA A 56 19.94 6.13 -1.57
N VAL A 57 19.05 6.83 -0.91
CA VAL A 57 19.19 7.29 0.48
C VAL A 57 18.48 6.31 1.40
N ARG A 58 19.13 5.91 2.49
CA ARG A 58 18.47 5.09 3.49
C ARG A 58 17.43 5.88 4.26
N ALA A 59 16.20 5.38 4.29
CA ALA A 59 15.08 5.96 5.03
C ALA A 59 14.68 5.03 6.20
N ASP A 60 14.89 5.48 7.43
CA ASP A 60 14.35 4.80 8.60
C ASP A 60 12.90 5.24 8.83
N ALA A 61 11.97 4.39 8.47
CA ALA A 61 10.54 4.69 8.59
C ALA A 61 9.95 4.41 9.98
N ALA A 62 10.74 3.87 10.94
CA ALA A 62 10.25 3.57 12.28
C ALA A 62 9.85 4.83 13.08
N PRO A 63 10.61 5.95 13.08
CA PRO A 63 10.18 7.20 13.68
C PRO A 63 8.87 7.74 13.08
N TRP A 64 8.69 7.60 11.76
CA TRP A 64 7.48 8.04 11.07
C TRP A 64 6.25 7.25 11.52
N ALA A 65 6.38 5.93 11.56
CA ALA A 65 5.31 5.05 12.05
C ALA A 65 4.92 5.38 13.49
N LYS A 66 5.91 5.62 14.36
CA LYS A 66 5.68 6.01 15.76
C LYS A 66 4.95 7.34 15.88
N ALA A 67 5.34 8.34 15.08
CA ALA A 67 4.70 9.66 15.10
C ALA A 67 3.25 9.59 14.60
N VAL A 68 2.98 8.81 13.54
CA VAL A 68 1.61 8.59 13.05
C VAL A 68 0.72 7.95 14.13
N LEU A 69 1.19 6.86 14.76
CA LEU A 69 0.44 6.19 15.83
C LEU A 69 0.21 7.08 17.07
N ALA A 70 1.12 8.00 17.34
CA ALA A 70 1.02 8.95 18.44
C ALA A 70 0.23 10.23 18.08
N ASN A 71 -0.30 10.33 16.86
CA ASN A 71 -0.94 11.53 16.31
C ASN A 71 -0.03 12.78 16.40
N LYS A 72 1.26 12.61 16.10
CA LYS A 72 2.31 13.64 16.15
C LYS A 72 2.98 13.88 14.79
N ALA A 73 2.44 13.31 13.72
CA ALA A 73 2.98 13.44 12.37
C ALA A 73 2.37 14.67 11.66
N ASP A 74 2.58 15.85 12.21
CA ASP A 74 2.13 17.12 11.65
C ASP A 74 3.06 17.65 10.54
N ALA A 75 2.78 18.82 10.01
CA ALA A 75 3.54 19.42 8.92
C ALA A 75 5.01 19.71 9.30
N GLU A 76 5.29 20.14 10.52
CA GLU A 76 6.65 20.41 11.00
C GLU A 76 7.44 19.11 11.18
N PHE A 77 6.80 18.05 11.68
CA PHE A 77 7.40 16.73 11.72
C PHE A 77 7.82 16.27 10.32
N TRP A 78 6.90 16.31 9.34
CA TRP A 78 7.20 15.88 7.97
C TRP A 78 8.24 16.75 7.30
N LYS A 79 8.23 18.06 7.54
CA LYS A 79 9.25 18.97 7.04
C LYS A 79 10.65 18.55 7.48
N ALA A 80 10.83 18.23 8.77
CA ALA A 80 12.11 17.79 9.31
C ALA A 80 12.52 16.39 8.79
N GLU A 81 11.59 15.43 8.78
CA GLU A 81 11.91 14.04 8.44
C GLU A 81 12.17 13.84 6.94
N LEU A 82 11.39 14.48 6.07
CA LEU A 82 11.56 14.35 4.63
C LEU A 82 12.81 15.09 4.12
N ALA A 83 13.21 16.17 4.78
CA ALA A 83 14.47 16.85 4.50
C ALA A 83 15.68 15.92 4.74
N LYS A 84 15.68 15.12 5.82
CA LYS A 84 16.78 14.18 6.14
C LYS A 84 17.05 13.18 5.02
N VAL A 85 16.02 12.80 4.28
CA VAL A 85 16.10 11.81 3.19
C VAL A 85 16.07 12.43 1.79
N GLY A 86 16.15 13.75 1.71
CA GLY A 86 16.26 14.48 0.44
C GLY A 86 15.00 14.44 -0.42
N VAL A 87 13.82 14.33 0.18
CA VAL A 87 12.53 14.39 -0.52
C VAL A 87 12.18 15.84 -0.82
N THR A 88 11.89 16.14 -2.09
CA THR A 88 11.49 17.46 -2.56
C THR A 88 10.18 17.39 -3.36
N PRO A 89 9.41 18.46 -3.48
CA PRO A 89 8.18 18.49 -4.29
C PRO A 89 8.42 18.30 -5.79
N THR A 90 9.63 18.53 -6.25
CA THR A 90 9.98 18.58 -7.68
C THR A 90 10.46 17.26 -8.25
N LYS A 91 10.79 16.29 -7.39
CA LYS A 91 11.27 14.97 -7.83
C LYS A 91 10.33 13.86 -7.35
N PRO A 92 9.96 12.93 -8.23
CA PRO A 92 9.28 11.71 -7.81
C PRO A 92 10.12 10.95 -6.77
N VAL A 93 9.43 10.27 -5.86
CA VAL A 93 10.08 9.43 -4.84
C VAL A 93 9.79 7.97 -5.14
N VAL A 94 10.82 7.15 -5.22
CA VAL A 94 10.71 5.70 -5.36
C VAL A 94 11.17 5.03 -4.09
N VAL A 95 10.32 4.17 -3.53
CA VAL A 95 10.64 3.42 -2.31
C VAL A 95 10.87 1.95 -2.65
N TYR A 96 11.86 1.35 -2.04
CA TYR A 96 12.06 -0.09 -2.09
C TYR A 96 12.51 -0.68 -0.75
N SER A 97 12.31 -1.99 -0.60
CA SER A 97 12.76 -2.81 0.52
C SER A 97 12.97 -4.25 0.06
N ASP A 98 13.39 -5.13 0.99
CA ASP A 98 13.30 -6.59 0.81
C ASP A 98 11.88 -7.10 1.03
N ASP A 99 11.07 -6.34 1.75
CA ASP A 99 9.69 -6.67 2.09
C ASP A 99 8.76 -5.58 1.54
N VAL A 100 7.82 -5.97 0.71
CA VAL A 100 6.86 -5.05 0.10
C VAL A 100 6.03 -4.31 1.15
N ARG A 101 5.83 -4.88 2.35
CA ARG A 101 5.09 -4.23 3.44
C ARG A 101 5.80 -2.97 3.93
N ASP A 102 7.14 -2.97 3.97
CA ASP A 102 7.91 -1.81 4.37
C ASP A 102 7.92 -0.75 3.27
N SER A 103 8.05 -1.16 2.00
CA SER A 103 7.92 -0.25 0.85
C SER A 103 6.55 0.41 0.82
N ALA A 104 5.48 -0.38 0.93
CA ALA A 104 4.11 0.12 0.87
C ALA A 104 3.75 1.00 2.09
N ARG A 105 4.23 0.63 3.29
CA ARG A 105 4.07 1.45 4.49
C ARG A 105 4.73 2.81 4.33
N THR A 106 5.97 2.84 3.82
CA THR A 106 6.71 4.08 3.59
C THR A 106 6.06 4.90 2.48
N TRP A 107 5.65 4.27 1.37
CA TRP A 107 4.87 4.92 0.32
C TRP A 107 3.60 5.57 0.89
N TRP A 108 2.84 4.84 1.70
CA TRP A 108 1.62 5.36 2.30
C TRP A 108 1.92 6.57 3.22
N MET A 109 2.98 6.51 4.03
CA MET A 109 3.40 7.63 4.88
C MET A 109 3.85 8.85 4.07
N LEU A 110 4.54 8.66 2.94
CA LEU A 110 4.84 9.75 2.01
C LEU A 110 3.56 10.38 1.44
N LYS A 111 2.56 9.58 1.07
CA LYS A 111 1.26 10.08 0.61
C LYS A 111 0.52 10.83 1.72
N LEU A 112 0.55 10.32 2.95
CA LEU A 112 0.01 11.00 4.14
C LEU A 112 0.72 12.33 4.41
N ALA A 113 2.04 12.40 4.24
CA ALA A 113 2.82 13.62 4.37
C ALA A 113 2.53 14.66 3.27
N GLY A 114 1.79 14.28 2.22
CA GLY A 114 1.46 15.15 1.09
C GLY A 114 2.44 15.09 -0.08
N VAL A 115 3.31 14.07 -0.15
CA VAL A 115 4.19 13.86 -1.31
C VAL A 115 3.35 13.45 -2.52
N PRO A 116 3.32 14.24 -3.60
CA PRO A 116 2.38 13.99 -4.69
C PRO A 116 2.73 12.76 -5.51
N ASP A 117 4.00 12.56 -5.85
CA ASP A 117 4.49 11.48 -6.69
C ASP A 117 5.42 10.55 -5.89
N ALA A 118 4.81 9.62 -5.15
CA ALA A 118 5.48 8.53 -4.46
C ALA A 118 5.15 7.21 -5.16
N ARG A 119 6.17 6.39 -5.40
CA ARG A 119 6.11 5.15 -6.18
C ARG A 119 6.78 4.01 -5.42
N ILE A 120 6.49 2.77 -5.82
CA ILE A 120 7.19 1.57 -5.34
C ILE A 120 8.01 0.96 -6.49
N LEU A 121 9.26 0.57 -6.20
CA LEU A 121 10.04 -0.28 -7.08
C LEU A 121 9.43 -1.69 -7.07
N ASN A 122 8.87 -2.10 -8.21
CA ASN A 122 8.12 -3.34 -8.33
C ASN A 122 9.00 -4.57 -8.11
N GLY A 123 8.70 -5.36 -7.08
CA GLY A 123 9.52 -6.49 -6.63
C GLY A 123 10.74 -6.09 -5.78
N GLY A 124 10.90 -4.80 -5.44
CA GLY A 124 11.89 -4.29 -4.49
C GLY A 124 13.34 -4.69 -4.79
N TRP A 125 14.13 -4.91 -3.75
CA TRP A 125 15.54 -5.30 -3.87
C TRP A 125 15.72 -6.63 -4.61
N LYS A 126 14.81 -7.56 -4.44
CA LYS A 126 14.81 -8.85 -5.14
C LYS A 126 14.77 -8.67 -6.67
N ALA A 127 13.93 -7.77 -7.17
CA ALA A 127 13.86 -7.49 -8.61
C ALA A 127 15.12 -6.79 -9.11
N TRP A 128 15.72 -5.88 -8.31
CA TRP A 128 16.98 -5.21 -8.65
C TRP A 128 18.12 -6.20 -8.84
N THR A 129 18.33 -7.08 -7.87
CA THR A 129 19.41 -8.08 -7.89
C THR A 129 19.19 -9.17 -8.94
N ALA A 130 17.92 -9.60 -9.15
CA ALA A 130 17.56 -10.54 -10.21
C ALA A 130 17.86 -9.99 -11.61
N ALA A 131 17.72 -8.68 -11.81
CA ALA A 131 18.08 -7.99 -13.04
C ALA A 131 19.60 -7.73 -13.18
N LYS A 132 20.41 -8.12 -12.18
CA LYS A 132 21.87 -7.93 -12.15
C LYS A 132 22.30 -6.48 -12.39
N LEU A 133 21.53 -5.54 -11.86
CA LEU A 133 21.79 -4.12 -11.98
C LEU A 133 22.93 -3.67 -11.03
N PRO A 134 23.61 -2.55 -11.31
CA PRO A 134 24.69 -2.04 -10.47
C PRO A 134 24.25 -1.81 -9.03
N GLU A 135 25.16 -2.08 -8.10
CA GLU A 135 24.97 -1.83 -6.67
C GLU A 135 26.01 -0.81 -6.19
N GLU A 136 25.61 0.04 -5.26
CA GLU A 136 26.48 0.98 -4.56
C GLU A 136 26.58 0.59 -3.09
N LYS A 137 27.73 0.89 -2.43
CA LYS A 137 27.96 0.65 -1.01
C LYS A 137 28.28 1.93 -0.25
N ALA A 138 28.69 2.96 -0.98
CA ALA A 138 28.99 4.25 -0.39
C ALA A 138 27.69 4.92 0.08
N GLU A 139 27.68 5.43 1.31
CA GLU A 139 26.51 6.13 1.84
C GLU A 139 26.15 7.34 0.98
N THR A 140 24.94 7.37 0.48
CA THR A 140 24.42 8.55 -0.22
C THR A 140 23.93 9.59 0.78
N VAL A 141 24.63 10.72 0.85
CA VAL A 141 24.21 11.84 1.69
C VAL A 141 23.10 12.60 1.00
N ALA A 142 21.96 12.69 1.64
CA ALA A 142 20.87 13.49 1.15
C ALA A 142 21.13 14.97 1.43
N THR A 143 21.07 15.77 0.37
CA THR A 143 20.97 17.22 0.50
C THR A 143 19.57 17.62 0.08
N ALA A 144 18.76 18.10 1.01
CA ALA A 144 17.46 18.67 0.69
C ALA A 144 17.19 19.89 1.53
N GLU A 145 16.54 20.85 0.90
CA GLU A 145 15.97 21.96 1.61
C GLU A 145 14.63 21.54 2.25
N PRO A 146 14.35 21.97 3.47
CA PRO A 146 13.06 21.71 4.11
C PRO A 146 11.93 22.37 3.33
N HIS A 147 10.86 21.63 3.06
CA HIS A 147 9.65 22.12 2.40
C HIS A 147 8.45 22.10 3.35
N ASN A 148 7.55 23.06 3.15
CA ASN A 148 6.29 23.09 3.88
C ASN A 148 5.30 22.11 3.25
N TRP A 149 5.30 20.89 3.77
CA TRP A 149 4.39 19.83 3.35
C TRP A 149 2.97 20.09 3.86
N LYS A 150 1.98 19.65 3.11
CA LYS A 150 0.58 19.69 3.50
C LYS A 150 0.10 18.25 3.69
N PRO A 151 0.13 17.71 4.91
CA PRO A 151 -0.36 16.35 5.18
C PRO A 151 -1.79 16.17 4.65
N ASP A 152 -2.04 15.00 4.06
CA ASP A 152 -3.36 14.62 3.54
C ASP A 152 -4.08 13.72 4.54
N PRO A 153 -5.00 14.26 5.39
CA PRO A 153 -5.72 13.47 6.39
C PRO A 153 -6.63 12.41 5.75
N ASN A 154 -6.93 12.53 4.44
CA ASN A 154 -7.74 11.55 3.75
C ASN A 154 -7.02 10.23 3.49
N ARG A 155 -5.75 10.14 3.82
CA ARG A 155 -4.96 8.89 3.76
C ARG A 155 -5.08 8.05 5.02
N LEU A 156 -5.47 8.65 6.14
CA LEU A 156 -5.58 7.99 7.45
C LEU A 156 -7.05 7.83 7.84
N ALA A 157 -7.41 6.67 8.35
CA ALA A 157 -8.63 6.46 9.12
C ALA A 157 -8.26 6.20 10.59
N ASP A 158 -9.04 6.77 11.49
CA ASP A 158 -9.03 6.44 12.91
C ASP A 158 -10.21 5.52 13.27
N LYS A 159 -10.27 5.08 14.54
CA LYS A 159 -11.33 4.23 15.05
C LYS A 159 -12.72 4.86 14.86
N THR A 160 -12.84 6.15 15.09
CA THR A 160 -14.11 6.90 14.97
C THR A 160 -14.59 6.89 13.53
N HIS A 161 -13.67 7.16 12.57
CA HIS A 161 -14.00 7.08 11.15
C HIS A 161 -14.51 5.69 10.77
N VAL A 162 -13.85 4.61 11.24
CA VAL A 162 -14.28 3.24 10.95
C VAL A 162 -15.65 2.94 11.55
N LEU A 163 -15.91 3.34 12.80
CA LEU A 163 -17.22 3.18 13.46
C LEU A 163 -18.35 3.88 12.68
N ASP A 164 -18.09 5.08 12.17
CA ASP A 164 -19.08 5.81 11.37
C ASP A 164 -19.35 5.14 10.02
N GLN A 165 -18.33 4.53 9.41
CA GLN A 165 -18.47 3.78 8.16
C GLN A 165 -19.33 2.51 8.31
N LEU A 166 -19.43 1.91 9.50
CA LEU A 166 -20.32 0.78 9.75
C LEU A 166 -21.81 1.15 9.61
N LYS A 167 -22.14 2.45 9.68
CA LYS A 167 -23.51 2.97 9.46
C LYS A 167 -23.86 3.06 7.97
N GLY A 168 -22.93 2.78 7.08
CA GLY A 168 -23.06 2.80 5.61
C GLY A 168 -22.14 3.82 4.95
N GLY A 169 -21.58 3.48 3.80
CA GLY A 169 -20.84 4.42 2.95
C GLY A 169 -19.45 4.01 2.47
N SER A 170 -18.70 3.20 3.19
CA SER A 170 -17.38 2.70 2.76
C SER A 170 -17.27 1.18 2.89
N THR A 171 -16.36 0.60 2.12
CA THR A 171 -15.99 -0.80 2.23
C THR A 171 -14.75 -0.93 3.12
N CYS A 172 -14.87 -1.60 4.27
CA CYS A 172 -13.71 -2.04 5.04
C CYS A 172 -13.11 -3.29 4.37
N VAL A 173 -11.79 -3.30 4.17
CA VAL A 173 -11.09 -4.44 3.56
C VAL A 173 -9.98 -4.92 4.48
N ASP A 174 -10.05 -6.20 4.87
CA ASP A 174 -9.11 -6.84 5.80
C ASP A 174 -7.97 -7.51 5.03
N ALA A 175 -6.74 -7.04 5.26
CA ALA A 175 -5.52 -7.53 4.64
C ALA A 175 -4.86 -8.70 5.41
N ARG A 176 -5.45 -9.18 6.50
CA ARG A 176 -4.90 -10.26 7.33
C ARG A 176 -5.11 -11.63 6.69
N THR A 177 -4.52 -12.65 7.29
CA THR A 177 -4.74 -14.04 6.89
C THR A 177 -6.21 -14.46 7.09
N LYS A 178 -6.60 -15.51 6.39
CA LYS A 178 -7.95 -16.07 6.52
C LYS A 178 -8.28 -16.44 7.95
N ASP A 179 -7.35 -17.07 8.66
CA ASP A 179 -7.55 -17.52 10.05
C ASP A 179 -7.71 -16.34 11.02
N GLU A 180 -6.99 -15.22 10.78
CA GLU A 180 -7.19 -14.00 11.55
C GLU A 180 -8.58 -13.41 11.29
N PHE A 181 -9.01 -13.38 10.02
CA PHE A 181 -10.31 -12.85 9.60
C PHE A 181 -11.47 -13.67 10.19
N THR A 182 -11.41 -15.02 10.12
CA THR A 182 -12.46 -15.90 10.66
C THR A 182 -12.48 -15.95 12.18
N GLY A 183 -11.41 -15.51 12.84
CA GLY A 183 -11.25 -15.57 14.28
C GLY A 183 -10.65 -16.88 14.81
N GLU A 184 -10.19 -17.76 13.92
CA GLU A 184 -9.47 -19.00 14.29
C GLU A 184 -8.14 -18.66 14.95
N LYS A 185 -7.48 -17.58 14.50
CA LYS A 185 -6.25 -17.05 15.06
C LYS A 185 -6.45 -15.64 15.63
N ALA A 186 -6.11 -15.43 16.88
CA ALA A 186 -6.28 -14.17 17.58
C ALA A 186 -4.94 -13.54 17.97
N PHE A 187 -4.79 -12.23 17.74
CA PHE A 187 -3.66 -11.42 18.18
C PHE A 187 -4.11 -10.18 18.98
N ALA A 188 -5.34 -10.21 19.50
CA ALA A 188 -5.95 -9.20 20.36
C ALA A 188 -6.93 -9.87 21.33
N LYS A 189 -7.54 -9.11 22.24
CA LYS A 189 -8.56 -9.60 23.16
C LYS A 189 -9.76 -10.22 22.44
N LYS A 190 -10.17 -9.62 21.32
CA LYS A 190 -11.26 -10.08 20.47
C LYS A 190 -10.70 -10.81 19.25
N SER A 191 -11.41 -11.81 18.73
CA SER A 191 -11.07 -12.53 17.51
C SER A 191 -12.17 -12.35 16.45
N GLY A 192 -11.77 -12.37 15.17
CA GLY A 192 -12.68 -12.11 14.05
C GLY A 192 -12.28 -10.86 13.26
N HIS A 193 -13.25 -10.12 12.76
CA HIS A 193 -13.03 -8.98 11.86
C HIS A 193 -14.01 -7.84 12.12
N ILE A 194 -13.78 -6.69 11.52
CA ILE A 194 -14.69 -5.54 11.53
C ILE A 194 -15.98 -5.95 10.80
N PRO A 195 -17.18 -5.76 11.39
CA PRO A 195 -18.44 -6.18 10.79
C PRO A 195 -18.60 -5.70 9.35
N GLY A 196 -19.03 -6.60 8.46
CA GLY A 196 -19.21 -6.30 7.04
C GLY A 196 -17.93 -6.12 6.23
N ALA A 197 -16.74 -6.34 6.81
CA ALA A 197 -15.48 -6.23 6.08
C ALA A 197 -15.34 -7.32 5.02
N THR A 198 -14.80 -6.92 3.87
CA THR A 198 -14.37 -7.84 2.81
C THR A 198 -12.96 -8.36 3.11
N HIS A 199 -12.75 -9.66 2.99
CA HIS A 199 -11.42 -10.26 3.13
C HIS A 199 -10.68 -10.27 1.80
N LEU A 200 -9.48 -9.68 1.80
CA LEU A 200 -8.49 -9.79 0.71
C LEU A 200 -7.09 -9.77 1.32
N GLU A 201 -6.50 -10.94 1.47
CA GLU A 201 -5.17 -11.07 2.05
C GLU A 201 -4.12 -10.37 1.18
N TRP A 202 -3.25 -9.58 1.79
CA TRP A 202 -2.28 -8.74 1.08
C TRP A 202 -1.36 -9.50 0.12
N VAL A 203 -1.01 -10.76 0.43
CA VAL A 203 -0.16 -11.60 -0.42
C VAL A 203 -0.81 -11.97 -1.74
N GLU A 204 -2.14 -12.00 -1.81
CA GLU A 204 -2.89 -12.31 -3.03
C GLU A 204 -2.72 -11.24 -4.14
N LEU A 205 -2.24 -10.05 -3.76
CA LEU A 205 -1.94 -8.97 -4.72
C LEU A 205 -0.60 -9.15 -5.44
N LEU A 206 0.19 -10.15 -5.05
CA LEU A 206 1.57 -10.33 -5.49
C LEU A 206 1.76 -11.65 -6.21
N ASP A 207 2.68 -11.64 -7.17
CA ASP A 207 3.25 -12.87 -7.72
C ASP A 207 4.21 -13.49 -6.68
N PRO A 208 3.96 -14.74 -6.23
CA PRO A 208 4.72 -15.34 -5.13
C PRO A 208 6.18 -15.66 -5.47
N LYS A 209 6.55 -15.66 -6.75
CA LYS A 209 7.92 -15.93 -7.20
C LYS A 209 8.77 -14.67 -7.25
N THR A 210 8.17 -13.57 -7.64
CA THR A 210 8.88 -12.32 -7.94
C THR A 210 8.63 -11.22 -6.91
N ASP A 211 7.61 -11.37 -6.06
CA ASP A 211 7.09 -10.36 -5.13
C ASP A 211 6.62 -9.07 -5.82
N LYS A 212 6.44 -9.13 -7.15
CA LYS A 212 5.84 -8.05 -7.93
C LYS A 212 4.33 -8.04 -7.77
N PHE A 213 3.72 -6.86 -7.88
CA PHE A 213 2.27 -6.79 -8.01
C PHE A 213 1.79 -7.59 -9.22
N LEU A 214 0.64 -8.24 -9.08
CA LEU A 214 0.00 -9.00 -10.17
C LEU A 214 -0.13 -8.14 -11.44
N PRO A 215 -0.08 -8.74 -12.63
CA PRO A 215 -0.38 -8.03 -13.87
C PRO A 215 -1.71 -7.27 -13.80
N PRO A 216 -1.87 -6.17 -14.55
CA PRO A 216 -3.05 -5.29 -14.46
C PRO A 216 -4.39 -6.02 -14.55
N ALA A 217 -4.51 -6.95 -15.50
CA ALA A 217 -5.73 -7.74 -15.69
C ALA A 217 -6.06 -8.61 -14.49
N ASP A 218 -5.04 -9.29 -13.94
CA ASP A 218 -5.22 -10.22 -12.82
C ASP A 218 -5.53 -9.46 -11.53
N LEU A 219 -4.86 -8.33 -11.30
CA LEU A 219 -5.12 -7.48 -10.14
C LEU A 219 -6.56 -6.93 -10.15
N ILE A 220 -7.01 -6.38 -11.29
CA ILE A 220 -8.35 -5.84 -11.44
C ILE A 220 -9.41 -6.95 -11.32
N LYS A 221 -9.13 -8.13 -11.90
CA LYS A 221 -10.01 -9.29 -11.77
C LYS A 221 -10.12 -9.73 -10.31
N LEU A 222 -9.01 -9.84 -9.57
CA LEU A 222 -8.99 -10.21 -8.17
C LEU A 222 -9.86 -9.27 -7.33
N VAL A 223 -9.71 -7.95 -7.49
CA VAL A 223 -10.50 -6.94 -6.77
C VAL A 223 -11.99 -7.06 -7.09
N LYS A 224 -12.33 -7.27 -8.36
CA LYS A 224 -13.70 -7.50 -8.82
C LYS A 224 -14.33 -8.77 -8.23
N ASP A 225 -13.59 -9.89 -8.23
CA ASP A 225 -14.04 -11.17 -7.69
C ASP A 225 -14.34 -11.07 -6.18
N ARG A 226 -13.62 -10.19 -5.47
CA ARG A 226 -13.88 -9.83 -4.05
C ARG A 226 -15.02 -8.83 -3.87
N LYS A 227 -15.68 -8.41 -4.94
CA LYS A 227 -16.79 -7.43 -4.93
C LYS A 227 -16.42 -6.11 -4.25
N ILE A 228 -15.17 -5.70 -4.37
CA ILE A 228 -14.69 -4.40 -3.88
C ILE A 228 -15.00 -3.37 -4.97
N ASP A 229 -15.83 -2.39 -4.61
CA ASP A 229 -16.23 -1.30 -5.49
C ASP A 229 -15.16 -0.19 -5.45
N LEU A 230 -14.42 -0.04 -6.54
CA LEU A 230 -13.31 0.92 -6.65
C LEU A 230 -13.79 2.39 -6.77
N ASP A 231 -15.06 2.60 -7.05
CA ASP A 231 -15.65 3.95 -7.11
C ASP A 231 -16.09 4.46 -5.74
N LYS A 232 -16.21 3.57 -4.75
CA LYS A 232 -16.56 3.92 -3.37
C LYS A 232 -15.31 4.10 -2.51
N PRO A 233 -15.38 4.95 -1.47
CA PRO A 233 -14.32 5.02 -0.48
C PRO A 233 -14.08 3.67 0.17
N ALA A 234 -12.80 3.31 0.32
CA ALA A 234 -12.36 2.09 1.00
C ALA A 234 -11.50 2.42 2.22
N VAL A 235 -11.61 1.58 3.26
CA VAL A 235 -10.72 1.60 4.41
C VAL A 235 -10.03 0.25 4.50
N THR A 236 -8.69 0.25 4.40
CA THR A 236 -7.90 -0.96 4.58
C THR A 236 -7.41 -1.08 6.02
N TYR A 237 -7.36 -2.30 6.54
CA TYR A 237 -6.78 -2.56 7.86
C TYR A 237 -6.09 -3.94 7.90
N CYS A 238 -5.23 -4.14 8.90
CA CYS A 238 -4.61 -5.43 9.17
C CYS A 238 -4.43 -5.64 10.68
N GLN A 239 -3.25 -6.05 11.16
CA GLN A 239 -2.92 -6.09 12.59
C GLN A 239 -2.31 -4.76 13.09
N GLY A 240 -1.47 -4.09 12.28
CA GLY A 240 -0.75 -2.85 12.63
C GLY A 240 -0.28 -2.06 11.42
N GLY A 241 -1.14 -1.90 10.39
CA GLY A 241 -1.03 -0.96 9.28
C GLY A 241 -0.13 -1.34 8.10
N GLY A 242 0.87 -2.22 8.26
CA GLY A 242 1.82 -2.53 7.18
C GLY A 242 1.21 -3.35 6.04
N ARG A 243 0.54 -4.47 6.35
CA ARG A 243 -0.19 -5.29 5.35
C ARG A 243 -1.33 -4.48 4.71
N ALA A 244 -1.99 -3.63 5.50
CA ALA A 244 -3.04 -2.73 5.02
C ALA A 244 -2.51 -1.69 4.03
N ALA A 245 -1.26 -1.24 4.18
CA ALA A 245 -0.64 -0.33 3.23
C ALA A 245 -0.38 -1.00 1.87
N VAL A 246 -0.02 -2.31 1.84
CA VAL A 246 0.09 -3.07 0.59
C VAL A 246 -1.27 -3.16 -0.09
N LEU A 247 -2.32 -3.46 0.68
CA LEU A 247 -3.68 -3.53 0.15
C LEU A 247 -4.15 -2.15 -0.36
N ALA A 248 -3.90 -1.06 0.38
CA ALA A 248 -4.23 0.29 -0.06
C ALA A 248 -3.53 0.64 -1.39
N PHE A 249 -2.23 0.32 -1.50
CA PHE A 249 -1.48 0.49 -2.74
C PHE A 249 -2.09 -0.31 -3.90
N GLY A 250 -2.39 -1.59 -3.68
CA GLY A 250 -2.97 -2.46 -4.71
C GLY A 250 -4.36 -1.99 -5.17
N LEU A 251 -5.21 -1.51 -4.26
CA LEU A 251 -6.52 -0.96 -4.61
C LEU A 251 -6.37 0.34 -5.44
N GLU A 252 -5.48 1.26 -5.05
CA GLU A 252 -5.21 2.47 -5.83
C GLU A 252 -4.58 2.12 -7.19
N LEU A 253 -3.68 1.15 -7.24
CA LEU A 253 -3.09 0.66 -8.49
C LEU A 253 -4.16 0.08 -9.43
N ALA A 254 -5.18 -0.59 -8.87
CA ALA A 254 -6.35 -1.08 -9.59
C ALA A 254 -7.37 0.00 -9.96
N GLY A 255 -7.16 1.25 -9.53
CA GLY A 255 -7.98 2.41 -9.89
C GLY A 255 -8.93 2.92 -8.82
N ALA A 256 -8.79 2.47 -7.55
CA ALA A 256 -9.59 3.03 -6.46
C ALA A 256 -9.29 4.52 -6.26
N LYS A 257 -10.36 5.33 -6.16
CA LYS A 257 -10.26 6.79 -6.10
C LYS A 257 -10.00 7.33 -4.70
N SER A 258 -10.38 6.59 -3.67
CA SER A 258 -10.29 7.01 -2.27
C SER A 258 -10.02 5.82 -1.37
N VAL A 259 -8.79 5.72 -0.88
CA VAL A 259 -8.38 4.65 0.05
C VAL A 259 -7.73 5.27 1.29
N ARG A 260 -8.26 4.91 2.46
CA ARG A 260 -7.67 5.25 3.76
C ARG A 260 -7.07 4.00 4.39
N ASN A 261 -5.95 4.13 5.06
CA ASN A 261 -5.40 3.08 5.89
C ASN A 261 -5.80 3.34 7.36
N TYR A 262 -6.56 2.43 7.96
CA TYR A 262 -6.75 2.41 9.40
C TYR A 262 -5.47 1.85 10.03
N TYR A 263 -4.49 2.72 10.23
CA TYR A 263 -3.12 2.34 10.56
C TYR A 263 -2.98 1.64 11.92
N PRO A 264 -3.69 2.03 13.02
CA PRO A 264 -3.71 1.27 14.27
C PRO A 264 -4.34 -0.11 14.14
N SER A 265 -5.26 -0.30 13.19
CA SER A 265 -5.77 -1.60 12.74
C SER A 265 -6.40 -2.46 13.85
N TRP A 266 -6.33 -3.78 13.68
CA TRP A 266 -6.85 -4.74 14.65
C TRP A 266 -6.15 -4.67 16.01
N GLY A 267 -4.90 -4.19 16.04
CA GLY A 267 -4.16 -3.92 17.27
C GLY A 267 -4.89 -2.94 18.18
N GLU A 268 -5.58 -1.95 17.65
CA GLU A 268 -6.47 -1.06 18.39
C GLU A 268 -7.89 -1.65 18.46
N TRP A 269 -8.50 -1.98 17.32
CA TRP A 269 -9.89 -2.42 17.22
C TRP A 269 -10.21 -3.64 18.09
N GLY A 270 -9.39 -4.68 17.98
CA GLY A 270 -9.58 -5.95 18.69
C GLY A 270 -9.31 -5.87 20.20
N ASN A 271 -8.71 -4.77 20.68
CA ASN A 271 -8.43 -4.55 22.10
C ASN A 271 -9.34 -3.49 22.75
N ALA A 272 -10.03 -2.68 21.94
CA ALA A 272 -10.97 -1.67 22.45
C ALA A 272 -12.29 -2.33 22.89
N ASP A 273 -12.89 -1.85 23.99
CA ASP A 273 -14.14 -2.43 24.52
C ASP A 273 -15.38 -2.01 23.71
N ASP A 274 -15.32 -0.84 23.09
CA ASP A 274 -16.41 -0.16 22.36
C ASP A 274 -16.50 -0.52 20.86
N THR A 275 -15.73 -1.49 20.37
CA THR A 275 -15.71 -1.89 18.96
C THR A 275 -16.49 -3.19 18.72
N PRO A 276 -17.41 -3.24 17.75
CA PRO A 276 -18.11 -4.47 17.37
C PRO A 276 -17.19 -5.41 16.59
N VAL A 277 -17.47 -6.70 16.65
CA VAL A 277 -16.72 -7.75 15.96
C VAL A 277 -17.67 -8.75 15.34
N GLU A 278 -17.36 -9.17 14.11
CA GLU A 278 -17.96 -10.33 13.45
C GLU A 278 -16.94 -11.47 13.41
N SER A 279 -17.42 -12.70 13.68
CA SER A 279 -16.58 -13.91 13.66
C SER A 279 -17.39 -15.08 13.14
N LYS A 280 -16.74 -15.96 12.36
CA LYS A 280 -17.32 -17.25 11.95
C LYS A 280 -17.10 -18.36 12.98
N LYS A 281 -16.43 -18.06 14.07
CA LYS A 281 -16.27 -19.02 15.17
C LYS A 281 -17.64 -19.24 15.80
N LYS A 282 -18.17 -20.45 15.63
CA LYS A 282 -19.35 -20.95 16.36
C LYS A 282 -18.98 -21.22 17.81
#